data_3b89ef4c41d490cdb1edb98c3cda84dd
#
_entry.id   3b89ef4c41d490cdb1edb98c3cda84dd
#
_cell.length_a   1.000
_cell.length_b   1.000
_cell.length_c   1.000
_cell.angle_alpha   90.00
_cell.angle_beta   90.00
_cell.angle_gamma   90.00
#
_symmetry.space_group_name_H-M   'P 1'
#
loop_
_entity.id
_entity.type
_entity.pdbx_description
1 polymer ?
#
loop_
_entity_poly.entity_id
_entity_poly.type
_entity_poly.pdbx_seq_one_letter_code
_entity_poly.pdbx_strand_id
1 'polypeptide(L)'
;MGRRLPATITGLAMGFIETLNNIADRIEGCAAVIIFGIDGIPIERQVRELDPSADIDMVATEFTALVRRAMRTAADTELGEMREMVLVTDDMSFLLRPITTDYFLLMAINPGGNIGRARFELRKAQLSMEAEFAI
;
A
#
# COMPACT_ATOMS: atom_id res chain seq x y z
N MET A 1 -14.35 17.98 7.11
CA MET A 1 -13.35 18.44 8.08
C MET A 1 -12.33 17.35 8.34
N GLY A 2 -11.07 17.64 8.10
CA GLY A 2 -10.00 16.67 8.29
C GLY A 2 -9.84 16.27 9.74
N ARG A 3 -9.72 14.97 9.97
CA ARG A 3 -9.37 14.43 11.27
C ARG A 3 -7.96 14.88 11.64
N ARG A 4 -7.79 15.51 12.78
CA ARG A 4 -6.46 15.86 13.25
C ARG A 4 -5.74 14.60 13.68
N LEU A 5 -4.68 14.26 12.97
CA LEU A 5 -3.88 13.08 13.32
C LEU A 5 -3.10 13.34 14.62
N PRO A 6 -2.95 12.33 15.49
CA PRO A 6 -2.05 12.44 16.63
C PRO A 6 -0.64 12.80 16.19
N ALA A 7 0.09 13.53 17.04
CA ALA A 7 1.46 13.94 16.73
C ALA A 7 2.39 12.77 16.40
N THR A 8 2.20 11.61 17.05
CA THR A 8 2.94 10.37 16.76
C THR A 8 2.71 9.87 15.33
N ILE A 9 1.46 9.88 14.88
CA ILE A 9 1.12 9.46 13.51
C ILE A 9 1.67 10.46 12.50
N THR A 10 1.67 11.76 12.81
CA THR A 10 2.24 12.78 11.95
C THR A 10 3.75 12.57 11.76
N GLY A 11 4.47 12.30 12.85
CA GLY A 11 5.90 12.00 12.79
C GLY A 11 6.20 10.73 12.02
N LEU A 12 5.38 9.67 12.19
CA LEU A 12 5.51 8.43 11.43
C LEU A 12 5.25 8.67 9.94
N ALA A 13 4.23 9.47 9.60
CA ALA A 13 3.93 9.79 8.20
C ALA A 13 5.09 10.50 7.51
N MET A 14 5.80 11.40 8.19
CA MET A 14 6.98 12.06 7.63
C MET A 14 8.11 11.06 7.34
N GLY A 15 8.33 10.08 8.23
CA GLY A 15 9.28 8.98 7.99
C GLY A 15 8.84 8.10 6.82
N PHE A 16 7.54 7.90 6.66
CA PHE A 16 6.98 7.10 5.56
C PHE A 16 7.14 7.78 4.20
N ILE A 17 7.09 9.10 4.13
CA ILE A 17 7.32 9.85 2.89
C ILE A 17 8.67 9.46 2.29
N GLU A 18 9.72 9.46 3.10
CA GLU A 18 11.06 9.07 2.67
C GLU A 18 11.11 7.61 2.23
N THR A 19 10.51 6.72 3.01
CA THR A 19 10.44 5.29 2.67
C THR A 19 9.70 5.07 1.36
N LEU A 20 8.55 5.70 1.17
CA LEU A 20 7.78 5.58 -0.07
C LEU A 20 8.54 6.12 -1.28
N ASN A 21 9.24 7.24 -1.13
CA ASN A 21 10.08 7.79 -2.18
C ASN A 21 11.17 6.81 -2.58
N ASN A 22 11.85 6.21 -1.61
CA ASN A 22 12.92 5.26 -1.86
C ASN A 22 12.42 4.02 -2.60
N ILE A 23 11.25 3.51 -2.22
CA ILE A 23 10.63 2.37 -2.91
C ILE A 23 10.31 2.74 -4.35
N ALA A 24 9.62 3.85 -4.54
CA ALA A 24 9.20 4.30 -5.86
C ALA A 24 10.39 4.52 -6.80
N ASP A 25 11.49 5.04 -6.29
CA ASP A 25 12.70 5.29 -7.08
C ASP A 25 13.45 4.02 -7.46
N ARG A 26 13.32 2.95 -6.68
CA ARG A 26 14.03 1.68 -6.90
C ARG A 26 13.33 0.74 -7.86
N ILE A 27 12.06 0.99 -8.16
CA ILE A 27 11.24 0.05 -8.94
C ILE A 27 10.89 0.67 -10.27
N GLU A 28 11.42 0.10 -11.33
CA GLU A 28 11.07 0.47 -12.68
C GLU A 28 9.60 0.16 -12.94
N GLY A 29 8.88 1.16 -13.45
CA GLY A 29 7.46 1.03 -13.74
C GLY A 29 6.56 1.29 -12.55
N CYS A 30 7.08 1.71 -11.41
CA CYS A 30 6.25 2.11 -10.28
C CYS A 30 5.43 3.36 -10.63
N ALA A 31 4.11 3.22 -10.61
CA ALA A 31 3.20 4.32 -10.88
C ALA A 31 2.87 5.10 -9.61
N ALA A 32 2.66 4.40 -8.52
CA ALA A 32 2.34 5.02 -7.23
C ALA A 32 2.58 4.06 -6.08
N VAL A 33 2.87 4.60 -4.91
CA VAL A 33 2.91 3.87 -3.64
C VAL A 33 2.08 4.63 -2.63
N ILE A 34 1.21 3.93 -1.90
CA ILE A 34 0.24 4.55 -0.99
C ILE A 34 0.23 3.78 0.33
N ILE A 35 0.20 4.53 1.44
CA ILE A 35 -0.19 3.99 2.74
C ILE A 35 -1.61 4.45 3.01
N PHE A 36 -2.49 3.54 3.35
CA PHE A 36 -3.87 3.88 3.68
C PHE A 36 -4.39 3.03 4.84
N GLY A 37 -5.42 3.55 5.50
CA GLY A 37 -6.09 2.86 6.60
C GLY A 37 -7.16 1.89 6.11
N ILE A 38 -7.61 1.04 7.00
CA ILE A 38 -8.69 0.09 6.72
C ILE A 38 -10.03 0.78 6.41
N ASP A 39 -10.13 2.06 6.71
CA ASP A 39 -11.26 2.91 6.34
C ASP A 39 -11.18 3.43 4.90
N GLY A 40 -10.11 3.12 4.18
CA GLY A 40 -9.90 3.54 2.80
C GLY A 40 -9.29 4.93 2.66
N ILE A 41 -8.94 5.58 3.77
CA ILE A 41 -8.39 6.94 3.74
C ILE A 41 -6.87 6.87 3.56
N PRO A 42 -6.32 7.46 2.48
CA PRO A 42 -4.87 7.54 2.30
C PRO A 42 -4.23 8.39 3.40
N ILE A 43 -3.11 7.88 3.94
CA ILE A 43 -2.28 8.62 4.91
C ILE A 43 -1.19 9.37 4.17
N GLU A 44 -0.51 8.69 3.25
CA GLU A 44 0.57 9.25 2.47
C GLU A 44 0.67 8.53 1.13
N ARG A 45 1.15 9.24 0.12
CA ARG A 45 1.32 8.67 -1.22
C ARG A 45 2.47 9.31 -1.95
N GLN A 46 3.11 8.55 -2.83
CA GLN A 46 4.07 9.01 -3.81
C GLN A 46 3.61 8.56 -5.19
N VAL A 47 3.36 9.51 -6.07
CA VAL A 47 2.92 9.26 -7.43
C VAL A 47 4.09 9.52 -8.37
N ARG A 48 4.29 8.64 -9.34
CA ARG A 48 5.34 8.76 -10.36
C ARG A 48 4.71 8.83 -11.75
N GLU A 49 4.80 7.76 -12.52
CA GLU A 49 4.32 7.69 -13.89
C GLU A 49 2.88 7.21 -13.95
N LEU A 50 1.96 8.01 -13.41
CA LEU A 50 0.55 7.70 -13.40
C LEU A 50 -0.20 8.59 -14.39
N ASP A 51 -1.13 7.99 -15.15
CA ASP A 51 -2.00 8.74 -16.03
C ASP A 51 -2.77 9.79 -15.22
N PRO A 52 -2.79 11.07 -15.65
CA PRO A 52 -3.50 12.12 -14.91
C PRO A 52 -5.00 11.87 -14.72
N SER A 53 -5.61 11.03 -15.57
CA SER A 53 -7.02 10.67 -15.43
C SER A 53 -7.26 9.58 -14.38
N ALA A 54 -6.22 8.91 -13.90
CA ALA A 54 -6.34 7.86 -12.90
C ALA A 54 -6.62 8.45 -11.52
N ASP A 55 -7.67 7.94 -10.88
CA ASP A 55 -8.03 8.33 -9.51
C ASP A 55 -7.48 7.31 -8.52
N ILE A 56 -6.28 7.59 -8.01
CA ILE A 56 -5.60 6.68 -7.11
C ILE A 56 -6.31 6.57 -5.74
N ASP A 57 -7.01 7.60 -5.32
CA ASP A 57 -7.76 7.57 -4.07
C ASP A 57 -8.98 6.64 -4.21
N MET A 58 -9.63 6.64 -5.36
CA MET A 58 -10.71 5.70 -5.67
C MET A 58 -10.18 4.26 -5.70
N VAL A 59 -9.01 4.04 -6.28
CA VAL A 59 -8.36 2.74 -6.31
C VAL A 59 -8.13 2.24 -4.89
N ALA A 60 -7.56 3.08 -4.02
CA ALA A 60 -7.33 2.71 -2.61
C ALA A 60 -8.63 2.37 -1.90
N THR A 61 -9.70 3.14 -2.13
CA THR A 61 -11.01 2.88 -1.54
C THR A 61 -11.58 1.53 -1.99
N GLU A 62 -11.52 1.25 -3.29
CA GLU A 62 -12.00 -0.03 -3.84
C GLU A 62 -11.16 -1.21 -3.33
N PHE A 63 -9.84 -1.05 -3.24
CA PHE A 63 -8.96 -2.07 -2.68
C PHE A 63 -9.25 -2.35 -1.22
N THR A 64 -9.69 -1.35 -0.45
CA THR A 64 -10.06 -1.56 0.96
C THR A 64 -11.17 -2.61 1.09
N ALA A 65 -12.17 -2.56 0.24
CA ALA A 65 -13.25 -3.54 0.24
C ALA A 65 -12.73 -4.94 -0.08
N LEU A 66 -11.85 -5.05 -1.07
CA LEU A 66 -11.23 -6.33 -1.43
C LEU A 66 -10.37 -6.89 -0.30
N VAL A 67 -9.58 -6.05 0.34
CA VAL A 67 -8.72 -6.43 1.46
C VAL A 67 -9.53 -6.95 2.63
N ARG A 68 -10.60 -6.25 3.01
CA ARG A 68 -11.48 -6.69 4.10
C ARG A 68 -12.08 -8.05 3.81
N ARG A 69 -12.52 -8.27 2.58
CA ARG A 69 -13.08 -9.54 2.14
C ARG A 69 -12.04 -10.65 2.15
N ALA A 70 -10.84 -10.37 1.66
CA ALA A 70 -9.73 -11.34 1.64
C ALA A 70 -9.33 -11.74 3.06
N MET A 71 -9.23 -10.77 3.96
CA MET A 71 -8.90 -11.02 5.37
C MET A 71 -9.97 -11.89 6.04
N ARG A 72 -11.24 -11.61 5.78
CA ARG A 72 -12.36 -12.42 6.29
C ARG A 72 -12.32 -13.84 5.74
N THR A 73 -12.08 -13.98 4.44
CA THR A 73 -11.96 -15.29 3.80
C THR A 73 -10.83 -16.11 4.42
N ALA A 74 -9.67 -15.50 4.64
CA ALA A 74 -8.53 -16.17 5.27
C ALA A 74 -8.87 -16.62 6.70
N ALA A 75 -9.54 -15.78 7.47
CA ALA A 75 -9.96 -16.12 8.84
C ALA A 75 -11.01 -17.23 8.86
N ASP A 76 -12.04 -17.12 8.02
CA ASP A 76 -13.16 -18.07 7.98
C ASP A 76 -12.72 -19.46 7.48
N THR A 77 -11.67 -19.52 6.68
CA THR A 77 -11.13 -20.77 6.15
C THR A 77 -9.95 -21.30 6.96
N GLU A 78 -9.61 -20.65 8.05
CA GLU A 78 -8.49 -21.03 8.92
C GLU A 78 -7.14 -21.09 8.21
N LEU A 79 -6.95 -20.21 7.20
CA LEU A 79 -5.68 -20.13 6.45
C LEU A 79 -4.63 -19.25 7.12
N GLY A 80 -5.04 -18.56 8.20
CA GLY A 80 -4.17 -17.62 8.89
C GLY A 80 -4.35 -16.19 8.39
N GLU A 81 -3.37 -15.33 8.67
CA GLU A 81 -3.43 -13.93 8.29
C GLU A 81 -3.03 -13.72 6.83
N MET A 82 -3.72 -12.82 6.16
CA MET A 82 -3.35 -12.40 4.82
C MET A 82 -2.03 -11.64 4.85
N ARG A 83 -1.06 -12.08 4.06
CA ARG A 83 0.27 -11.46 4.00
C ARG A 83 0.45 -10.56 2.79
N GLU A 84 -0.21 -10.88 1.69
CA GLU A 84 -0.03 -10.18 0.43
C GLU A 84 -1.25 -10.39 -0.46
N MET A 85 -1.59 -9.37 -1.23
CA MET A 85 -2.60 -9.48 -2.28
C MET A 85 -2.04 -8.87 -3.56
N VAL A 86 -2.19 -9.60 -4.66
CA VAL A 86 -1.71 -9.17 -5.97
C VAL A 86 -2.87 -9.22 -6.96
N LEU A 87 -3.06 -8.12 -7.69
CA LEU A 87 -4.05 -8.05 -8.76
C LEU A 87 -3.32 -7.60 -10.03
N VAL A 88 -3.31 -8.43 -11.04
CA VAL A 88 -2.70 -8.12 -12.33
C VAL A 88 -3.81 -7.88 -13.35
N THR A 89 -3.80 -6.72 -13.97
CA THR A 89 -4.72 -6.39 -15.08
C THR A 89 -3.90 -6.00 -16.31
N ASP A 90 -4.60 -5.82 -17.44
CA ASP A 90 -3.93 -5.45 -18.68
C ASP A 90 -3.24 -4.10 -18.61
N ASP A 91 -3.83 -3.15 -17.87
CA ASP A 91 -3.39 -1.76 -17.87
C ASP A 91 -2.58 -1.38 -16.62
N MET A 92 -2.66 -2.17 -15.55
CA MET A 92 -1.98 -1.88 -14.29
C MET A 92 -1.94 -3.11 -13.41
N SER A 93 -0.88 -3.27 -12.66
CA SER A 93 -0.79 -4.29 -11.61
C SER A 93 -0.74 -3.63 -10.24
N PHE A 94 -1.32 -4.30 -9.25
CA PHE A 94 -1.38 -3.80 -7.87
C PHE A 94 -0.84 -4.85 -6.90
N LEU A 95 0.00 -4.39 -5.98
CA LEU A 95 0.50 -5.21 -4.89
C LEU A 95 0.12 -4.54 -3.58
N LEU A 96 -0.42 -5.33 -2.66
CA LEU A 96 -0.84 -4.82 -1.36
C LEU A 96 -0.27 -5.71 -0.26
N ARG A 97 0.27 -5.08 0.78
CA ARG A 97 0.71 -5.77 1.99
C ARG A 97 0.17 -5.05 3.22
N PRO A 98 -0.47 -5.79 4.16
CA PRO A 98 -0.81 -5.22 5.45
C PRO A 98 0.47 -4.83 6.21
N ILE A 99 0.47 -3.64 6.83
CA ILE A 99 1.53 -3.23 7.76
C ILE A 99 1.12 -3.65 9.17
N THR A 100 -0.10 -3.31 9.53
CA THR A 100 -0.79 -3.76 10.75
C THR A 100 -2.20 -4.18 10.36
N THR A 101 -3.05 -4.52 11.32
CA THR A 101 -4.47 -4.81 11.06
C THR A 101 -5.25 -3.60 10.57
N ASP A 102 -4.72 -2.39 10.77
CA ASP A 102 -5.41 -1.14 10.47
C ASP A 102 -4.81 -0.36 9.31
N TYR A 103 -3.60 -0.71 8.86
CA TYR A 103 -2.86 0.04 7.83
C TYR A 103 -2.28 -0.87 6.77
N PHE A 104 -2.31 -0.40 5.53
CA PHE A 104 -1.91 -1.16 4.35
C PHE A 104 -0.98 -0.35 3.46
N LEU A 105 -0.11 -1.07 2.77
CA LEU A 105 0.81 -0.51 1.78
C LEU A 105 0.40 -1.04 0.41
N LEU A 106 0.08 -0.13 -0.51
CA LEU A 106 -0.37 -0.45 -1.87
C LEU A 106 0.61 0.13 -2.89
N MET A 107 1.03 -0.68 -3.85
CA MET A 107 1.83 -0.23 -4.98
C MET A 107 1.10 -0.49 -6.29
N ALA A 108 1.05 0.53 -7.14
CA ALA A 108 0.57 0.41 -8.51
C ALA A 108 1.77 0.36 -9.45
N ILE A 109 1.77 -0.60 -10.38
CA ILE A 109 2.87 -0.84 -11.32
C ILE A 109 2.32 -0.78 -12.73
N ASN A 110 2.96 0.02 -13.58
CA ASN A 110 2.63 0.14 -14.98
C ASN A 110 2.93 -1.17 -15.75
N PRO A 111 2.26 -1.41 -16.88
CA PRO A 111 2.57 -2.57 -17.72
C PRO A 111 4.07 -2.61 -18.08
N GLY A 112 4.67 -3.78 -17.97
CA GLY A 112 6.10 -3.97 -18.23
C GLY A 112 6.99 -3.70 -17.02
N GLY A 113 6.45 -3.26 -15.90
CA GLY A 113 7.20 -3.10 -14.66
C GLY A 113 7.61 -4.43 -14.05
N ASN A 114 8.63 -4.39 -13.19
CA ASN A 114 9.17 -5.59 -12.55
C ASN A 114 8.41 -5.93 -11.28
N ILE A 115 7.41 -6.80 -11.40
CA ILE A 115 6.56 -7.23 -10.27
C ILE A 115 7.38 -7.99 -9.22
N GLY A 116 8.32 -8.82 -9.63
CA GLY A 116 9.15 -9.58 -8.69
C GLY A 116 10.01 -8.68 -7.81
N ARG A 117 10.62 -7.66 -8.41
CA ARG A 117 11.39 -6.65 -7.67
C ARG A 117 10.47 -5.84 -6.76
N ALA A 118 9.30 -5.48 -7.25
CA ALA A 118 8.31 -4.74 -6.50
C ALA A 118 7.87 -5.50 -5.25
N ARG A 119 7.58 -6.79 -5.38
CA ARG A 119 7.21 -7.64 -4.23
C ARG A 119 8.29 -7.68 -3.18
N PHE A 120 9.54 -7.82 -3.60
CA PHE A 120 10.69 -7.86 -2.69
C PHE A 120 10.83 -6.54 -1.94
N GLU A 121 10.84 -5.43 -2.66
CA GLU A 121 11.00 -4.10 -2.05
C GLU A 121 9.81 -3.75 -1.14
N LEU A 122 8.59 -4.11 -1.54
CA LEU A 122 7.40 -3.84 -0.75
C LEU A 122 7.41 -4.64 0.56
N ARG A 123 7.80 -5.89 0.51
CA ARG A 123 7.94 -6.72 1.71
C ARG A 123 8.97 -6.15 2.67
N LYS A 124 10.11 -5.73 2.15
CA LYS A 124 11.18 -5.13 2.94
C LYS A 124 10.71 -3.84 3.61
N ALA A 125 10.00 -3.00 2.88
CA ALA A 125 9.44 -1.76 3.41
C ALA A 125 8.37 -2.02 4.47
N GLN A 126 7.51 -3.00 4.25
CA GLN A 126 6.47 -3.37 5.21
C GLN A 126 7.08 -3.82 6.53
N LEU A 127 8.14 -4.62 6.51
CA LEU A 127 8.81 -5.06 7.73
C LEU A 127 9.41 -3.89 8.50
N SER A 128 10.00 -2.93 7.79
CA SER A 128 10.54 -1.71 8.39
C SER A 128 9.45 -0.83 9.01
N MET A 129 8.35 -0.65 8.31
CA MET A 129 7.21 0.16 8.78
C MET A 129 6.49 -0.50 9.95
N GLU A 130 6.37 -1.81 9.95
CA GLU A 130 5.76 -2.57 11.04
C GLU A 130 6.46 -2.28 12.37
N ALA A 131 7.78 -2.22 12.35
CA ALA A 131 8.56 -1.88 13.54
C ALA A 131 8.25 -0.46 14.04
N GLU A 132 8.03 0.50 13.14
CA GLU A 132 7.68 1.87 13.51
C GLU A 132 6.26 1.97 14.09
N PHE A 133 5.31 1.20 13.56
CA PHE A 133 3.94 1.17 14.08
C PHE A 133 3.81 0.45 15.42
N ALA A 134 4.76 -0.38 15.79
CA ALA A 134 4.73 -1.18 17.01
C ALA A 134 5.05 -0.40 18.29
N ILE A 135 5.31 0.88 18.18
CA ILE A 135 5.63 1.74 19.36
C ILE A 135 4.41 2.02 20.22
#